data_0c0c46b45c0b04a6e0023c4c4913afba
#
_entry.id   0c0c46b45c0b04a6e0023c4c4913afba
#
_cell.length_a   1.000
_cell.length_b   1.000
_cell.length_c   1.000
_cell.angle_alpha   90.00
_cell.angle_beta   90.00
_cell.angle_gamma   90.00
#
_symmetry.space_group_name_H-M   'P 1'
#
loop_
_entity.id
_entity.type
_entity.pdbx_description
1 polymer ?
#
loop_
_entity_poly.entity_id
_entity_poly.type
_entity_poly.pdbx_seq_one_letter_code
_entity_poly.pdbx_strand_id
1 'polypeptide(L)'
;AMVEAGPWRAPQDYPSTTYGAMRDLFDNWGLQVALGKSLSPVVQARCVGGTTVINSAICVRTPGDIFQQWTREWGVPDDGFSEAVWRHQDDLEQELCAELVPPASRGRSTELALEAADKLGFKEHHVMTRYVKGCQGSGQCLQGCRKLTKQSTNVNLVPEVRARGGVVLSCAPVDKVVMKRGRAVGVVGRFLHPTQRTKGAKFFVRARKGVFVAASATYTPVVLMRSGVRHRKLGHYFRAHPGAGVF
;
A
#
# COMPACT_ATOMS: atom_id res chain seq x y z
N ALA A 1 -2.11 18.89 4.61
CA ALA A 1 -1.75 18.55 3.23
C ALA A 1 -1.16 17.15 3.18
N MET A 2 -1.45 16.42 2.13
CA MET A 2 -0.82 15.17 1.72
C MET A 2 0.15 15.48 0.58
N VAL A 3 1.36 14.91 0.62
CA VAL A 3 2.41 15.14 -0.38
C VAL A 3 2.82 13.80 -0.95
N GLU A 4 2.65 13.60 -2.26
CA GLU A 4 2.87 12.32 -2.95
C GLU A 4 3.90 12.49 -4.07
N ALA A 5 4.85 11.57 -4.14
CA ALA A 5 5.92 11.59 -5.12
C ALA A 5 5.44 11.29 -6.57
N GLY A 6 4.40 10.49 -6.70
CA GLY A 6 3.83 10.09 -7.97
C GLY A 6 2.73 11.02 -8.48
N PRO A 7 2.31 10.85 -9.75
CA PRO A 7 1.23 11.62 -10.32
C PRO A 7 -0.14 11.15 -9.81
N TRP A 8 -1.12 12.03 -9.89
CA TRP A 8 -2.51 11.63 -9.92
C TRP A 8 -2.82 10.97 -11.26
N ARG A 9 -3.53 9.84 -11.21
CA ARG A 9 -4.06 9.16 -12.40
C ARG A 9 -5.56 8.99 -12.22
N ALA A 10 -6.32 9.48 -13.18
CA ALA A 10 -7.73 9.17 -13.21
C ALA A 10 -7.94 7.71 -13.65
N PRO A 11 -8.97 7.02 -13.19
CA PRO A 11 -9.15 5.60 -13.47
C PRO A 11 -9.23 5.25 -14.96
N GLN A 12 -9.78 6.13 -15.78
CA GLN A 12 -9.80 5.97 -17.25
C GLN A 12 -8.39 5.97 -17.85
N ASP A 13 -7.41 6.58 -17.16
CA ASP A 13 -6.03 6.67 -17.63
C ASP A 13 -5.16 5.49 -17.18
N TYR A 14 -5.75 4.54 -16.44
CA TYR A 14 -5.03 3.34 -16.06
C TYR A 14 -4.69 2.50 -17.28
N PRO A 15 -3.47 1.97 -17.35
CA PRO A 15 -3.03 1.17 -18.48
C PRO A 15 -3.86 -0.12 -18.64
N SER A 16 -4.11 -0.49 -19.89
CA SER A 16 -4.82 -1.75 -20.20
C SER A 16 -3.88 -2.96 -20.24
N THR A 17 -2.56 -2.74 -20.19
CA THR A 17 -1.54 -3.78 -20.26
C THR A 17 -0.64 -3.77 -19.03
N THR A 18 -0.08 -4.92 -18.69
CA THR A 18 0.92 -5.03 -17.61
C THR A 18 2.14 -4.15 -17.88
N TYR A 19 2.63 -4.13 -19.13
CA TYR A 19 3.73 -3.26 -19.52
C TYR A 19 3.43 -1.77 -19.26
N GLY A 20 2.24 -1.32 -19.65
CA GLY A 20 1.81 0.05 -19.39
C GLY A 20 1.73 0.34 -17.88
N ALA A 21 1.24 -0.62 -17.08
CA ALA A 21 1.20 -0.46 -15.62
C ALA A 21 2.61 -0.35 -15.01
N MET A 22 3.54 -1.18 -15.44
CA MET A 22 4.94 -1.10 -14.99
C MET A 22 5.56 0.26 -15.31
N ARG A 23 5.30 0.80 -16.51
CA ARG A 23 5.80 2.12 -16.92
C ARG A 23 5.17 3.28 -16.14
N ASP A 24 3.85 3.25 -15.94
CA ASP A 24 3.08 4.43 -15.53
C ASP A 24 2.71 4.44 -14.04
N LEU A 25 2.57 3.27 -13.41
CA LEU A 25 2.11 3.13 -12.04
C LEU A 25 3.19 2.61 -11.09
N PHE A 26 4.07 1.71 -11.56
CA PHE A 26 5.10 1.13 -10.72
C PHE A 26 6.28 2.09 -10.53
N ASP A 27 6.86 2.08 -9.36
CA ASP A 27 8.12 2.78 -9.14
C ASP A 27 9.27 2.00 -9.77
N ASN A 28 10.13 2.71 -10.50
CA ASN A 28 11.26 2.12 -11.24
C ASN A 28 10.86 0.88 -12.07
N TRP A 29 9.72 0.92 -12.73
CA TRP A 29 9.21 -0.20 -13.55
C TRP A 29 8.93 -1.51 -12.76
N GLY A 30 8.87 -1.44 -11.44
CA GLY A 30 8.78 -2.63 -10.59
C GLY A 30 10.06 -3.46 -10.52
N LEU A 31 11.19 -2.90 -10.95
CA LEU A 31 12.49 -3.58 -11.04
C LEU A 31 13.40 -3.28 -9.83
N GLN A 32 12.81 -2.96 -8.69
CA GLN A 32 13.57 -2.78 -7.47
C GLN A 32 13.86 -4.11 -6.79
N VAL A 33 15.07 -4.23 -6.26
CA VAL A 33 15.50 -5.43 -5.55
C VAL A 33 16.14 -5.03 -4.22
N ALA A 34 15.70 -5.65 -3.15
CA ALA A 34 16.39 -5.59 -1.87
C ALA A 34 17.56 -6.59 -1.87
N LEU A 35 18.75 -6.08 -1.59
CA LEU A 35 19.96 -6.88 -1.48
C LEU A 35 20.15 -7.33 -0.03
N GLY A 36 20.35 -8.63 0.19
CA GLY A 36 20.56 -9.22 1.50
C GLY A 36 21.13 -10.62 1.39
N LYS A 37 20.79 -11.51 2.32
CA LYS A 37 21.15 -12.93 2.23
C LYS A 37 20.54 -13.59 0.97
N SER A 38 19.41 -13.07 0.51
CA SER A 38 18.79 -13.42 -0.75
C SER A 38 18.33 -12.15 -1.49
N LEU A 39 18.20 -12.23 -2.80
CA LEU A 39 17.59 -11.18 -3.60
C LEU A 39 16.09 -11.24 -3.42
N SER A 40 15.48 -10.12 -3.02
CA SER A 40 14.03 -10.03 -2.85
C SER A 40 13.48 -8.91 -3.72
N PRO A 41 12.58 -9.20 -4.68
CA PRO A 41 11.95 -8.18 -5.47
C PRO A 41 11.09 -7.28 -4.57
N VAL A 42 11.15 -5.97 -4.81
CA VAL A 42 10.35 -4.98 -4.11
C VAL A 42 9.44 -4.30 -5.12
N VAL A 43 8.16 -4.62 -5.06
CA VAL A 43 7.16 -4.06 -5.96
C VAL A 43 6.36 -3.00 -5.21
N GLN A 44 6.43 -1.76 -5.69
CA GLN A 44 5.66 -0.65 -5.13
C GLN A 44 5.21 0.31 -6.22
N ALA A 45 4.12 1.01 -5.97
CA ALA A 45 3.61 2.02 -6.89
C ALA A 45 4.17 3.40 -6.57
N ARG A 46 4.15 4.25 -7.61
CA ARG A 46 4.45 5.66 -7.51
C ARG A 46 3.33 6.47 -8.17
N CYS A 47 2.25 6.60 -7.46
CA CYS A 47 1.07 7.38 -7.85
C CYS A 47 0.27 7.73 -6.59
N VAL A 48 -0.64 8.68 -6.70
CA VAL A 48 -1.59 8.96 -5.62
C VAL A 48 -2.44 7.71 -5.36
N GLY A 49 -2.44 7.25 -4.12
CA GLY A 49 -3.01 5.97 -3.70
C GLY A 49 -1.95 4.90 -3.43
N GLY A 50 -0.70 5.13 -3.85
CA GLY A 50 0.43 4.24 -3.57
C GLY A 50 0.18 2.80 -4.03
N THR A 51 0.79 1.84 -3.35
CA THR A 51 0.74 0.42 -3.71
C THR A 51 -0.68 -0.18 -3.62
N THR A 52 -1.63 0.48 -2.95
CA THR A 52 -3.04 0.03 -2.97
C THR A 52 -3.65 0.08 -4.38
N VAL A 53 -3.10 0.90 -5.28
CA VAL A 53 -3.55 0.99 -6.68
C VAL A 53 -3.17 -0.25 -7.47
N ILE A 54 -2.05 -0.90 -7.16
CA ILE A 54 -1.50 -2.03 -7.93
C ILE A 54 -1.52 -3.36 -7.17
N ASN A 55 -2.01 -3.40 -5.93
CA ASN A 55 -2.14 -4.66 -5.19
C ASN A 55 -3.38 -5.46 -5.63
N SER A 56 -3.50 -6.69 -5.13
CA SER A 56 -4.63 -7.57 -5.41
C SER A 56 -5.82 -7.34 -4.45
N ALA A 57 -5.78 -6.32 -3.61
CA ALA A 57 -6.82 -6.00 -2.63
C ALA A 57 -7.17 -7.14 -1.65
N ILE A 58 -6.25 -8.05 -1.40
CA ILE A 58 -6.45 -9.19 -0.51
C ILE A 58 -6.67 -8.68 0.91
N CYS A 59 -7.71 -9.20 1.57
CA CYS A 59 -8.03 -8.94 2.96
C CYS A 59 -7.72 -10.20 3.78
N VAL A 60 -6.79 -10.10 4.72
CA VAL A 60 -6.43 -11.17 5.65
C VAL A 60 -6.38 -10.59 7.04
N ARG A 61 -7.05 -11.26 7.97
CA ARG A 61 -6.97 -10.93 9.40
C ARG A 61 -5.71 -11.49 10.02
N THR A 62 -5.15 -10.77 10.97
CA THR A 62 -4.03 -11.30 11.76
C THR A 62 -4.50 -12.52 12.56
N PRO A 63 -3.90 -13.70 12.35
CA PRO A 63 -4.24 -14.89 13.14
C PRO A 63 -3.94 -14.71 14.63
N GLY A 64 -4.74 -15.35 15.49
CA GLY A 64 -4.62 -15.20 16.94
C GLY A 64 -3.29 -15.69 17.51
N ASP A 65 -2.74 -16.75 16.95
CA ASP A 65 -1.42 -17.29 17.30
C ASP A 65 -0.27 -16.30 17.08
N ILE A 66 -0.39 -15.42 16.09
CA ILE A 66 0.59 -14.35 15.83
C ILE A 66 0.63 -13.34 16.99
N PHE A 67 -0.52 -12.97 17.55
CA PHE A 67 -0.54 -12.10 18.75
C PHE A 67 0.11 -12.79 19.96
N GLN A 68 -0.19 -14.06 20.18
CA GLN A 68 0.45 -14.86 21.23
C GLN A 68 1.97 -14.94 21.03
N GLN A 69 2.43 -15.11 19.77
CA GLN A 69 3.84 -15.09 19.45
C GLN A 69 4.48 -13.73 19.78
N TRP A 70 3.82 -12.62 19.44
CA TRP A 70 4.34 -11.27 19.73
C TRP A 70 4.46 -11.02 21.22
N THR A 71 3.48 -11.47 22.01
CA THR A 71 3.54 -11.40 23.47
C THR A 71 4.71 -12.20 24.01
N ARG A 72 4.84 -13.46 23.60
CA ARG A 72 5.87 -14.38 24.10
C ARG A 72 7.28 -13.99 23.68
N GLU A 73 7.49 -13.61 22.40
CA GLU A 73 8.83 -13.39 21.86
C GLU A 73 9.29 -11.94 21.95
N TRP A 74 8.39 -10.99 21.94
CA TRP A 74 8.73 -9.57 21.86
C TRP A 74 8.15 -8.71 22.98
N GLY A 75 7.43 -9.31 23.90
CA GLY A 75 6.89 -8.62 25.08
C GLY A 75 5.80 -7.60 24.72
N VAL A 76 5.08 -7.81 23.61
CA VAL A 76 3.90 -7.00 23.31
C VAL A 76 2.82 -7.31 24.36
N PRO A 77 2.31 -6.32 25.09
CA PRO A 77 1.24 -6.56 26.06
C PRO A 77 0.01 -7.16 25.41
N ASP A 78 -0.62 -8.13 26.06
CA ASP A 78 -1.89 -8.75 25.62
C ASP A 78 -3.05 -8.31 26.51
N ASP A 79 -3.06 -7.07 26.96
CA ASP A 79 -4.10 -6.44 27.77
C ASP A 79 -5.22 -5.83 26.90
N GLY A 80 -5.83 -6.63 26.04
CA GLY A 80 -6.85 -6.21 25.07
C GLY A 80 -6.29 -5.67 23.76
N PHE A 81 -4.99 -5.87 23.49
CA PHE A 81 -4.36 -5.37 22.24
C PHE A 81 -4.90 -6.11 21.01
N SER A 82 -4.99 -7.44 21.06
CA SER A 82 -5.51 -8.26 19.94
C SER A 82 -6.96 -7.91 19.62
N GLU A 83 -7.80 -7.78 20.64
CA GLU A 83 -9.21 -7.39 20.51
C GLU A 83 -9.36 -5.98 19.93
N ALA A 84 -8.50 -5.06 20.36
CA ALA A 84 -8.50 -3.71 19.80
C ALA A 84 -8.12 -3.71 18.32
N VAL A 85 -7.12 -4.49 17.92
CA VAL A 85 -6.71 -4.63 16.51
C VAL A 85 -7.85 -5.22 15.68
N TRP A 86 -8.48 -6.30 16.14
CA TRP A 86 -9.59 -6.94 15.41
C TRP A 86 -10.80 -6.02 15.29
N ARG A 87 -11.18 -5.29 16.34
CA ARG A 87 -12.26 -4.31 16.30
C ARG A 87 -12.00 -3.21 15.25
N HIS A 88 -10.77 -2.66 15.22
CA HIS A 88 -10.41 -1.69 14.19
C HIS A 88 -10.33 -2.30 12.79
N GLN A 89 -10.00 -3.59 12.69
CA GLN A 89 -10.06 -4.30 11.41
C GLN A 89 -11.51 -4.47 10.95
N ASP A 90 -12.45 -4.77 11.84
CA ASP A 90 -13.89 -4.82 11.53
C ASP A 90 -14.37 -3.48 10.95
N ASP A 91 -13.99 -2.36 11.59
CA ASP A 91 -14.31 -1.01 11.11
C ASP A 91 -13.76 -0.78 9.70
N LEU A 92 -12.49 -1.15 9.46
CA LEU A 92 -11.84 -0.99 8.15
C LEU A 92 -12.43 -1.90 7.09
N GLU A 93 -12.78 -3.14 7.41
CA GLU A 93 -13.41 -4.07 6.48
C GLU A 93 -14.78 -3.56 6.03
N GLN A 94 -15.53 -2.95 6.95
CA GLN A 94 -16.79 -2.31 6.62
C GLN A 94 -16.59 -1.07 5.74
N GLU A 95 -15.68 -0.16 6.14
CA GLU A 95 -15.38 1.09 5.42
C GLU A 95 -14.85 0.80 3.99
N LEU A 96 -13.97 -0.18 3.86
CA LEU A 96 -13.32 -0.53 2.60
C LEU A 96 -14.06 -1.65 1.83
N CYS A 97 -15.29 -1.99 2.24
CA CYS A 97 -16.14 -2.98 1.59
C CYS A 97 -15.40 -4.32 1.36
N ALA A 98 -14.94 -4.95 2.46
CA ALA A 98 -14.35 -6.28 2.37
C ALA A 98 -15.45 -7.31 2.03
N GLU A 99 -15.38 -7.89 0.84
CA GLU A 99 -16.37 -8.87 0.35
C GLU A 99 -15.71 -10.03 -0.39
N LEU A 100 -16.44 -11.12 -0.52
CA LEU A 100 -16.08 -12.21 -1.42
C LEU A 100 -16.29 -11.76 -2.87
N VAL A 101 -15.33 -12.11 -3.73
CA VAL A 101 -15.51 -11.88 -5.17
C VAL A 101 -16.74 -12.64 -5.65
N PRO A 102 -17.73 -11.99 -6.32
CA PRO A 102 -18.91 -12.65 -6.81
C PRO A 102 -18.58 -13.87 -7.69
N PRO A 103 -19.33 -14.98 -7.60
CA PRO A 103 -19.04 -16.18 -8.39
C PRO A 103 -18.87 -15.91 -9.89
N ALA A 104 -19.74 -15.08 -10.48
CA ALA A 104 -19.68 -14.70 -11.89
C ALA A 104 -18.39 -13.93 -12.28
N SER A 105 -17.64 -13.44 -11.29
CA SER A 105 -16.38 -12.69 -11.48
C SER A 105 -15.14 -13.52 -11.15
N ARG A 106 -15.32 -14.80 -10.78
CA ARG A 106 -14.20 -15.72 -10.50
C ARG A 106 -13.76 -16.38 -11.82
N GLY A 107 -12.46 -16.62 -11.91
CA GLY A 107 -11.92 -17.37 -13.03
C GLY A 107 -12.09 -18.89 -12.84
N ARG A 108 -12.15 -19.65 -13.92
CA ARG A 108 -12.24 -21.13 -13.89
C ARG A 108 -11.12 -21.76 -13.05
N SER A 109 -9.94 -21.16 -13.02
CA SER A 109 -8.81 -21.60 -12.18
C SER A 109 -9.16 -21.62 -10.69
N THR A 110 -9.95 -20.65 -10.20
CA THR A 110 -10.38 -20.63 -8.79
C THR A 110 -11.30 -21.82 -8.49
N GLU A 111 -12.23 -22.13 -9.38
CA GLU A 111 -13.14 -23.26 -9.21
C GLU A 111 -12.39 -24.59 -9.23
N LEU A 112 -11.46 -24.75 -10.18
CA LEU A 112 -10.62 -25.96 -10.25
C LEU A 112 -9.76 -26.14 -9.00
N ALA A 113 -9.21 -25.03 -8.46
CA ALA A 113 -8.43 -25.09 -7.23
C ALA A 113 -9.28 -25.51 -6.02
N LEU A 114 -10.51 -25.01 -5.91
CA LEU A 114 -11.45 -25.43 -4.86
C LEU A 114 -11.82 -26.91 -5.02
N GLU A 115 -12.20 -27.34 -6.22
CA GLU A 115 -12.50 -28.74 -6.53
C GLU A 115 -11.32 -29.67 -6.20
N ALA A 116 -10.08 -29.25 -6.51
CA ALA A 116 -8.87 -30.01 -6.19
C ALA A 116 -8.62 -30.08 -4.69
N ALA A 117 -8.82 -28.98 -3.96
CA ALA A 117 -8.68 -28.94 -2.51
C ALA A 117 -9.68 -29.88 -1.83
N ASP A 118 -10.93 -29.89 -2.28
CA ASP A 118 -11.95 -30.82 -1.79
C ASP A 118 -11.54 -32.28 -2.02
N LYS A 119 -11.11 -32.62 -3.25
CA LYS A 119 -10.67 -33.99 -3.60
C LYS A 119 -9.45 -34.46 -2.79
N LEU A 120 -8.57 -33.53 -2.42
CA LEU A 120 -7.38 -33.81 -1.62
C LEU A 120 -7.68 -33.79 -0.10
N GLY A 121 -8.91 -33.48 0.29
CA GLY A 121 -9.33 -33.47 1.70
C GLY A 121 -8.84 -32.29 2.52
N PHE A 122 -8.42 -31.20 1.88
CA PHE A 122 -8.14 -29.94 2.59
C PHE A 122 -9.44 -29.40 3.19
N LYS A 123 -9.48 -29.22 4.51
CA LYS A 123 -10.68 -28.76 5.20
C LYS A 123 -10.79 -27.23 5.32
N GLU A 124 -9.65 -26.54 5.29
CA GLU A 124 -9.56 -25.09 5.52
C GLU A 124 -9.16 -24.37 4.22
N HIS A 125 -10.01 -24.45 3.21
CA HIS A 125 -9.85 -23.69 1.98
C HIS A 125 -11.11 -22.86 1.68
N HIS A 126 -10.91 -21.67 1.18
CA HIS A 126 -12.04 -20.78 0.85
C HIS A 126 -11.62 -19.72 -0.17
N VAL A 127 -12.62 -19.13 -0.80
CA VAL A 127 -12.41 -17.94 -1.64
C VAL A 127 -12.00 -16.78 -0.76
N MET A 128 -10.91 -16.12 -1.13
CA MET A 128 -10.34 -15.04 -0.36
C MET A 128 -11.22 -13.78 -0.39
N THR A 129 -11.42 -13.17 0.77
CA THR A 129 -12.04 -11.85 0.90
C THR A 129 -11.12 -10.78 0.33
N ARG A 130 -11.70 -9.79 -0.32
CA ARG A 130 -10.98 -8.67 -0.92
C ARG A 130 -11.64 -7.34 -0.61
N TYR A 131 -10.86 -6.29 -0.53
CA TYR A 131 -11.34 -4.91 -0.45
C TYR A 131 -11.85 -4.45 -1.82
N VAL A 132 -13.05 -4.88 -2.16
CA VAL A 132 -13.72 -4.60 -3.44
C VAL A 132 -15.21 -4.35 -3.20
N LYS A 133 -15.82 -3.50 -4.02
CA LYS A 133 -17.26 -3.23 -4.01
C LYS A 133 -17.84 -3.62 -5.36
N GLY A 134 -18.57 -4.74 -5.41
CA GLY A 134 -19.20 -5.22 -6.64
C GLY A 134 -18.18 -5.53 -7.75
N CYS A 135 -17.18 -6.37 -7.47
CA CYS A 135 -16.14 -6.74 -8.43
C CYS A 135 -16.74 -7.31 -9.72
N GLN A 136 -16.30 -6.79 -10.88
CA GLN A 136 -16.78 -7.21 -12.21
C GLN A 136 -15.80 -8.16 -12.93
N GLY A 137 -14.82 -8.73 -12.22
CA GLY A 137 -13.94 -9.77 -12.78
C GLY A 137 -13.01 -9.33 -13.90
N SER A 138 -12.62 -8.03 -13.95
CA SER A 138 -11.74 -7.54 -15.03
C SER A 138 -10.34 -8.15 -15.06
N GLY A 139 -9.89 -8.78 -13.96
CA GLY A 139 -8.55 -9.33 -13.82
C GLY A 139 -7.41 -8.28 -13.75
N GLN A 140 -7.73 -6.99 -13.79
CA GLN A 140 -6.75 -5.90 -13.91
C GLN A 140 -6.35 -5.26 -12.58
N CYS A 141 -6.39 -6.00 -11.46
CA CYS A 141 -6.05 -5.44 -10.14
C CYS A 141 -4.66 -4.82 -10.09
N LEU A 142 -3.66 -5.47 -10.71
CA LEU A 142 -2.26 -5.00 -10.72
C LEU A 142 -2.01 -3.83 -11.69
N GLN A 143 -2.98 -3.47 -12.50
CA GLN A 143 -2.90 -2.39 -13.50
C GLN A 143 -3.71 -1.16 -13.08
N GLY A 144 -4.24 -1.16 -11.84
CA GLY A 144 -5.28 -0.25 -11.41
C GLY A 144 -6.67 -0.73 -11.84
N CYS A 145 -7.68 -0.50 -11.03
CA CYS A 145 -9.03 -0.94 -11.33
C CYS A 145 -9.80 0.16 -12.06
N ARG A 146 -9.91 0.07 -13.40
CA ARG A 146 -10.68 1.03 -14.22
C ARG A 146 -12.16 1.08 -13.86
N LYS A 147 -12.68 0.00 -13.27
CA LYS A 147 -14.09 -0.09 -12.84
C LYS A 147 -14.36 0.53 -11.48
N LEU A 148 -13.30 1.00 -10.78
CA LEU A 148 -13.38 1.57 -9.42
C LEU A 148 -14.01 0.65 -8.38
N THR A 149 -14.06 -0.64 -8.64
CA THR A 149 -14.60 -1.61 -7.68
C THR A 149 -13.57 -1.96 -6.61
N LYS A 150 -12.27 -1.90 -6.92
CA LYS A 150 -11.20 -2.06 -5.92
C LYS A 150 -11.12 -0.82 -5.04
N GLN A 151 -11.19 -1.02 -3.73
CA GLN A 151 -11.17 0.03 -2.72
C GLN A 151 -9.74 0.46 -2.38
N SER A 152 -9.02 0.93 -3.39
CA SER A 152 -7.71 1.55 -3.20
C SER A 152 -7.84 2.97 -2.63
N THR A 153 -6.82 3.45 -1.91
CA THR A 153 -6.91 4.71 -1.16
C THR A 153 -7.19 5.94 -2.01
N ASN A 154 -6.88 5.92 -3.30
CA ASN A 154 -7.27 6.98 -4.24
C ASN A 154 -8.77 6.98 -4.59
N VAL A 155 -9.48 5.89 -4.31
CA VAL A 155 -10.92 5.75 -4.57
C VAL A 155 -11.75 6.17 -3.35
N ASN A 156 -11.25 5.92 -2.15
CA ASN A 156 -11.94 6.18 -0.89
C ASN A 156 -11.27 7.29 -0.05
N LEU A 157 -10.16 7.02 0.61
CA LEU A 157 -9.57 7.93 1.60
C LEU A 157 -9.06 9.25 1.01
N VAL A 158 -8.50 9.27 -0.19
CA VAL A 158 -8.01 10.50 -0.82
C VAL A 158 -9.16 11.47 -1.16
N PRO A 159 -10.27 11.02 -1.77
CA PRO A 159 -11.47 11.85 -1.93
C PRO A 159 -12.01 12.40 -0.61
N GLU A 160 -12.03 11.58 0.45
CA GLU A 160 -12.47 12.00 1.77
C GLU A 160 -11.59 13.11 2.36
N VAL A 161 -10.26 12.95 2.26
CA VAL A 161 -9.32 14.02 2.66
C VAL A 161 -9.62 15.32 1.93
N ARG A 162 -9.89 15.27 0.63
CA ARG A 162 -10.23 16.45 -0.17
C ARG A 162 -11.58 17.05 0.22
N ALA A 163 -12.60 16.22 0.44
CA ALA A 163 -13.92 16.67 0.87
C ALA A 163 -13.88 17.40 2.22
N ARG A 164 -12.95 17.03 3.10
CA ARG A 164 -12.69 17.70 4.38
C ARG A 164 -11.74 18.90 4.26
N GLY A 165 -11.51 19.45 3.06
CA GLY A 165 -10.65 20.61 2.82
C GLY A 165 -9.15 20.32 2.82
N GLY A 166 -8.76 19.04 2.79
CA GLY A 166 -7.37 18.64 2.65
C GLY A 166 -6.82 18.88 1.24
N VAL A 167 -5.54 19.21 1.15
CA VAL A 167 -4.84 19.44 -0.13
C VAL A 167 -3.93 18.25 -0.43
N VAL A 168 -3.98 17.73 -1.65
CA VAL A 168 -3.10 16.69 -2.16
C VAL A 168 -2.18 17.28 -3.21
N LEU A 169 -0.88 17.26 -2.93
CA LEU A 169 0.19 17.68 -3.85
C LEU A 169 0.79 16.42 -4.48
N SER A 170 0.47 16.15 -5.72
CA SER A 170 1.05 15.06 -6.51
C SER A 170 2.32 15.49 -7.24
N CYS A 171 3.10 14.54 -7.75
CA CYS A 171 4.40 14.78 -8.38
C CYS A 171 5.35 15.61 -7.51
N ALA A 172 5.24 15.46 -6.20
CA ALA A 172 5.94 16.26 -5.21
C ALA A 172 6.78 15.39 -4.26
N PRO A 173 7.84 14.72 -4.76
CA PRO A 173 8.72 13.93 -3.89
C PRO A 173 9.33 14.81 -2.81
N VAL A 174 9.23 14.33 -1.58
CA VAL A 174 9.85 14.96 -0.41
C VAL A 174 11.30 14.53 -0.32
N ASP A 175 12.20 15.50 -0.27
CA ASP A 175 13.62 15.25 -0.06
C ASP A 175 13.92 14.96 1.41
N LYS A 176 13.34 15.76 2.31
CA LYS A 176 13.51 15.62 3.77
C LYS A 176 12.44 16.35 4.57
N VAL A 177 12.29 15.95 5.82
CA VAL A 177 11.59 16.70 6.87
C VAL A 177 12.52 17.79 7.41
N VAL A 178 12.00 19.01 7.53
CA VAL A 178 12.76 20.12 8.13
C VAL A 178 12.56 20.11 9.63
N MET A 179 13.66 19.92 10.34
CA MET A 179 13.69 19.93 11.81
C MET A 179 14.18 21.28 12.32
N LYS A 180 13.52 21.82 13.33
CA LYS A 180 13.96 23.03 14.04
C LYS A 180 13.77 22.85 15.55
N ARG A 181 14.85 22.93 16.31
CA ARG A 181 14.83 22.74 17.77
C ARG A 181 14.12 21.44 18.19
N GLY A 182 14.45 20.33 17.55
CA GLY A 182 13.87 19.00 17.84
C GLY A 182 12.44 18.76 17.33
N ARG A 183 11.82 19.73 16.66
CA ARG A 183 10.46 19.60 16.12
C ARG A 183 10.45 19.59 14.60
N ALA A 184 9.60 18.76 14.01
CA ALA A 184 9.30 18.80 12.59
C ALA A 184 8.44 20.03 12.27
N VAL A 185 8.97 20.94 11.44
CA VAL A 185 8.31 22.21 11.08
C VAL A 185 7.76 22.21 9.65
N GLY A 186 8.05 21.20 8.87
CA GLY A 186 7.57 21.04 7.50
C GLY A 186 8.38 20.04 6.70
N VAL A 187 8.10 19.99 5.42
CA VAL A 187 8.81 19.17 4.44
C VAL A 187 9.26 20.02 3.26
N VAL A 188 10.38 19.65 2.65
CA VAL A 188 10.90 20.27 1.43
C VAL A 188 11.09 19.22 0.35
N GLY A 189 10.96 19.66 -0.90
CA GLY A 189 11.16 18.83 -2.06
C GLY A 189 11.13 19.66 -3.34
N ARG A 190 10.99 18.96 -4.47
CA ARG A 190 10.80 19.58 -5.79
C ARG A 190 9.66 18.91 -6.50
N PHE A 191 8.82 19.68 -7.14
CA PHE A 191 7.86 19.15 -8.08
C PHE A 191 8.58 18.46 -9.25
N LEU A 192 7.96 17.43 -9.77
CA LEU A 192 8.41 16.77 -10.99
C LEU A 192 7.36 16.92 -12.08
N HIS A 193 7.81 16.96 -13.34
CA HIS A 193 6.88 16.85 -14.46
C HIS A 193 6.18 15.46 -14.42
N PRO A 194 4.86 15.39 -14.56
CA PRO A 194 4.10 14.14 -14.33
C PRO A 194 4.48 12.98 -15.24
N THR A 195 4.97 13.25 -16.44
CA THR A 195 5.39 12.23 -17.43
C THR A 195 6.89 12.19 -17.59
N GLN A 196 7.54 13.33 -17.90
CA GLN A 196 8.98 13.41 -18.16
C GLN A 196 9.84 13.29 -16.89
N ARG A 197 9.24 13.46 -15.71
CA ARG A 197 9.92 13.44 -14.40
C ARG A 197 11.06 14.45 -14.27
N THR A 198 11.12 15.46 -15.14
CA THR A 198 12.07 16.57 -15.02
C THR A 198 11.79 17.40 -13.78
N LYS A 199 12.87 17.90 -13.16
CA LYS A 199 12.80 18.68 -11.93
C LYS A 199 12.22 20.06 -12.18
N GLY A 200 11.15 20.40 -11.47
CA GLY A 200 10.48 21.71 -11.47
C GLY A 200 10.85 22.56 -10.24
N ALA A 201 9.91 23.39 -9.82
CA ALA A 201 10.07 24.31 -8.71
C ALA A 201 10.30 23.56 -7.36
N LYS A 202 11.06 24.18 -6.48
CA LYS A 202 11.16 23.75 -5.09
C LYS A 202 9.88 24.08 -4.34
N PHE A 203 9.53 23.28 -3.34
CA PHE A 203 8.43 23.57 -2.43
C PHE A 203 8.85 23.42 -0.98
N PHE A 204 8.12 24.12 -0.12
CA PHE A 204 8.11 23.91 1.32
C PHE A 204 6.66 23.84 1.79
N VAL A 205 6.29 22.75 2.45
CA VAL A 205 4.99 22.60 3.10
C VAL A 205 5.18 22.69 4.59
N ARG A 206 4.61 23.74 5.20
CA ARG A 206 4.68 23.97 6.64
C ARG A 206 3.84 22.97 7.41
N ALA A 207 4.39 22.37 8.46
CA ALA A 207 3.67 21.56 9.43
C ALA A 207 3.40 22.36 10.70
N ARG A 208 2.15 22.42 11.13
CA ARG A 208 1.75 23.09 12.38
C ARG A 208 1.74 22.13 13.58
N LYS A 209 1.31 20.89 13.38
CA LYS A 209 1.19 19.88 14.44
C LYS A 209 2.28 18.81 14.35
N GLY A 210 2.58 18.32 13.17
CA GLY A 210 3.55 17.24 12.94
C GLY A 210 3.64 16.84 11.47
N VAL A 211 4.52 15.90 11.18
CA VAL A 211 4.70 15.28 9.86
C VAL A 211 4.60 13.76 10.04
N PHE A 212 3.69 13.15 9.32
CA PHE A 212 3.61 11.70 9.17
C PHE A 212 4.40 11.30 7.94
N VAL A 213 5.40 10.44 8.10
CA VAL A 213 6.20 9.92 6.99
C VAL A 213 5.72 8.51 6.67
N ALA A 214 5.00 8.38 5.57
CA ALA A 214 4.42 7.11 5.09
C ALA A 214 4.94 6.79 3.67
N ALA A 215 6.25 6.91 3.46
CA ALA A 215 6.89 6.78 2.15
C ALA A 215 7.31 5.33 1.83
N SER A 216 6.59 4.34 2.31
CA SER A 216 6.87 2.90 2.27
C SER A 216 7.99 2.45 3.23
N ALA A 217 8.13 1.14 3.39
CA ALA A 217 9.20 0.54 4.20
C ALA A 217 10.60 0.86 3.65
N THR A 218 10.71 1.10 2.34
CA THR A 218 11.99 1.39 1.66
C THR A 218 12.36 2.85 1.70
N TYR A 219 11.43 3.77 1.45
CA TYR A 219 11.74 5.20 1.35
C TYR A 219 11.58 5.98 2.66
N THR A 220 10.75 5.52 3.59
CA THR A 220 10.61 6.16 4.91
C THR A 220 11.95 6.30 5.62
N PRO A 221 12.80 5.26 5.73
CA PRO A 221 14.13 5.39 6.32
C PRO A 221 15.01 6.39 5.57
N VAL A 222 14.96 6.41 4.25
CA VAL A 222 15.76 7.32 3.42
C VAL A 222 15.39 8.78 3.71
N VAL A 223 14.10 9.09 3.74
CA VAL A 223 13.61 10.44 4.08
C VAL A 223 14.04 10.82 5.49
N LEU A 224 13.92 9.94 6.46
CA LEU A 224 14.32 10.20 7.85
C LEU A 224 15.84 10.41 8.00
N MET A 225 16.65 9.58 7.33
CA MET A 225 18.12 9.77 7.30
C MET A 225 18.52 11.12 6.70
N ARG A 226 17.92 11.51 5.57
CA ARG A 226 18.12 12.82 4.94
C ARG A 226 17.64 13.98 5.81
N SER A 227 16.71 13.71 6.73
CA SER A 227 16.22 14.68 7.70
C SER A 227 17.11 14.83 8.94
N GLY A 228 18.23 14.10 9.01
CA GLY A 228 19.15 14.11 10.13
C GLY A 228 18.74 13.22 11.31
N VAL A 229 17.70 12.39 11.15
CA VAL A 229 17.31 11.41 12.18
C VAL A 229 18.39 10.32 12.22
N ARG A 230 18.93 10.08 13.42
CA ARG A 230 19.95 9.06 13.67
C ARG A 230 19.43 8.06 14.69
N HIS A 231 19.27 6.84 14.28
CA HIS A 231 18.90 5.74 15.17
C HIS A 231 19.50 4.44 14.65
N ARG A 232 20.07 3.60 15.54
CA ARG A 232 20.76 2.36 15.16
C ARG A 232 19.91 1.34 14.38
N LYS A 233 18.59 1.39 14.54
CA LYS A 233 17.65 0.51 13.84
C LYS A 233 17.06 1.13 12.57
N LEU A 234 17.36 2.39 12.25
CA LEU A 234 16.78 3.07 11.09
C LEU A 234 17.31 2.46 9.80
N GLY A 235 16.41 1.97 8.95
CA GLY A 235 16.74 1.26 7.71
C GLY A 235 17.16 -0.19 7.90
N HIS A 236 17.10 -0.73 9.11
CA HIS A 236 17.37 -2.13 9.40
C HIS A 236 16.07 -2.91 9.58
N TYR A 237 16.18 -4.23 9.60
CA TYR A 237 15.06 -5.16 9.86
C TYR A 237 13.92 -5.04 8.84
N PHE A 238 14.26 -4.86 7.57
CA PHE A 238 13.27 -4.95 6.50
C PHE A 238 12.56 -6.30 6.57
N ARG A 239 11.25 -6.27 6.60
CA ARG A 239 10.37 -7.44 6.58
C ARG A 239 9.52 -7.38 5.32
N ALA A 240 9.48 -8.47 4.59
CA ALA A 240 8.62 -8.63 3.43
C ALA A 240 7.49 -9.61 3.77
N HIS A 241 6.34 -9.40 3.16
CA HIS A 241 5.25 -10.37 3.17
C HIS A 241 5.47 -11.31 1.98
N PRO A 242 5.98 -12.53 2.18
CA PRO A 242 6.23 -13.46 1.09
C PRO A 242 4.91 -14.01 0.55
N GLY A 243 4.87 -14.25 -0.75
CA GLY A 243 3.79 -14.98 -1.41
C GLY A 243 4.37 -16.14 -2.19
N ALA A 244 3.70 -17.27 -2.20
CA ALA A 244 3.99 -18.39 -3.07
C ALA A 244 2.81 -18.64 -4.00
N GLY A 245 3.09 -18.89 -5.27
CA GLY A 245 2.10 -19.37 -6.24
C GLY A 245 2.29 -20.87 -6.46
N VAL A 246 1.21 -21.59 -6.47
CA VAL A 246 1.16 -22.99 -6.91
C VAL A 246 0.42 -23.00 -8.24
N PHE A 247 1.00 -23.62 -9.27
CA PHE A 247 0.49 -23.67 -10.63
C PHE A 247 0.27 -25.10 -11.07
#